data_4d113911a7c8306b4fb7879d59068b39
#
_entry.id   4d113911a7c8306b4fb7879d59068b39
#
_cell.length_a   1.000
_cell.length_b   1.000
_cell.length_c   1.000
_cell.angle_alpha   90.00
_cell.angle_beta   90.00
_cell.angle_gamma   90.00
#
_symmetry.space_group_name_H-M   'P 1'
#
loop_
_entity.id
_entity.type
_entity.pdbx_description
1 polymer ?
#
loop_
_entity_poly.entity_id
_entity_poly.type
_entity_poly.pdbx_seq_one_letter_code
_entity_poly.pdbx_strand_id
1 'polypeptide(L)'
;MLFKTYQKLLGASCLALYLVGCGGGESPVEMSANSEGEFQISSKADSVTIQGVKLNRGNCVVNFVLVREAVKDALSQMGALSQIVALGQMGALLSQITPISMQDFKDMASVYKEFDQKERVANIENRISQLEQKGVMMEPQTLKFGESLKGTSQGCNIIEAEIQTDKGSWTFNFNR
;
A
#
# COMPACT_ATOMS: atom_id res chain seq x y z
N MET A 1 31.56 12.36 -66.07
CA MET A 1 30.29 12.88 -65.47
C MET A 1 29.85 11.94 -64.38
N LEU A 2 30.08 12.33 -63.15
CA LEU A 2 29.86 11.49 -61.97
C LEU A 2 28.63 11.98 -61.20
N PHE A 3 27.55 11.23 -61.25
CA PHE A 3 26.40 11.49 -60.40
C PHE A 3 26.64 10.88 -59.02
N LYS A 4 26.86 11.73 -58.01
CA LYS A 4 26.86 11.35 -56.60
C LYS A 4 25.44 11.27 -56.10
N THR A 5 24.93 10.08 -55.94
CA THR A 5 23.70 9.80 -55.24
C THR A 5 23.95 9.90 -53.72
N TYR A 6 23.42 10.94 -53.10
CA TYR A 6 23.33 11.06 -51.66
C TYR A 6 22.19 10.18 -51.17
N GLN A 7 22.51 9.02 -50.62
CA GLN A 7 21.56 8.26 -49.82
C GLN A 7 21.43 8.95 -48.48
N LYS A 8 20.30 9.63 -48.27
CA LYS A 8 19.88 10.10 -46.93
C LYS A 8 19.50 8.89 -46.12
N LEU A 9 20.33 8.54 -45.17
CA LEU A 9 19.98 7.66 -44.06
C LEU A 9 18.92 8.35 -43.19
N LEU A 10 17.65 8.02 -43.43
CA LEU A 10 16.59 8.30 -42.54
C LEU A 10 16.74 7.37 -41.32
N GLY A 11 17.37 7.89 -40.29
CA GLY A 11 17.36 7.28 -38.98
C GLY A 11 15.90 7.23 -38.47
N ALA A 12 15.31 6.06 -38.58
CA ALA A 12 14.06 5.78 -37.90
C ALA A 12 14.32 5.80 -36.40
N SER A 13 14.16 6.96 -35.79
CA SER A 13 14.06 7.11 -34.35
C SER A 13 12.80 6.39 -33.92
N CYS A 14 12.92 5.14 -33.48
CA CYS A 14 11.87 4.47 -32.74
C CYS A 14 11.69 5.20 -31.41
N LEU A 15 10.87 6.24 -31.42
CA LEU A 15 10.23 6.74 -30.22
C LEU A 15 9.38 5.58 -29.70
N ALA A 16 9.94 4.81 -28.76
CA ALA A 16 9.19 3.95 -27.91
C ALA A 16 8.29 4.86 -27.06
N LEU A 17 7.10 5.14 -27.61
CA LEU A 17 6.00 5.62 -26.83
C LEU A 17 5.72 4.54 -25.79
N TYR A 18 6.26 4.75 -24.59
CA TYR A 18 5.72 4.10 -23.41
C TYR A 18 4.27 4.61 -23.28
N LEU A 19 3.39 3.94 -24.00
CA LEU A 19 1.98 3.94 -23.67
C LEU A 19 1.93 3.35 -22.27
N VAL A 20 1.89 4.23 -21.28
CA VAL A 20 1.35 3.89 -19.97
C VAL A 20 -0.06 3.43 -20.28
N GLY A 21 -0.19 2.11 -20.44
CA GLY A 21 -1.44 1.48 -20.82
C GLY A 21 -2.46 1.75 -19.72
N CYS A 22 -3.43 2.60 -20.00
CA CYS A 22 -4.78 2.32 -19.54
C CYS A 22 -5.06 0.91 -20.03
N GLY A 23 -4.92 -0.08 -19.16
CA GLY A 23 -5.16 -1.47 -19.48
C GLY A 23 -6.59 -1.62 -19.97
N GLY A 24 -6.79 -1.76 -21.27
CA GLY A 24 -8.10 -2.00 -21.89
C GLY A 24 -8.58 -3.44 -21.68
N GLY A 25 -8.10 -4.12 -20.61
CA GLY A 25 -8.52 -5.44 -20.18
C GLY A 25 -9.41 -5.37 -18.93
N GLU A 26 -10.10 -6.45 -18.64
CA GLU A 26 -10.85 -6.59 -17.39
C GLU A 26 -9.89 -6.49 -16.19
N SER A 27 -10.29 -5.74 -15.16
CA SER A 27 -9.48 -5.59 -13.96
C SER A 27 -9.23 -6.95 -13.28
N PRO A 28 -7.98 -7.30 -12.94
CA PRO A 28 -7.65 -8.53 -12.22
C PRO A 28 -8.11 -8.50 -10.76
N VAL A 29 -8.62 -7.37 -10.30
CA VAL A 29 -9.16 -7.18 -8.96
C VAL A 29 -10.52 -6.52 -9.02
N GLU A 30 -11.31 -6.71 -8.00
CA GLU A 30 -12.50 -5.94 -7.71
C GLU A 30 -12.32 -5.21 -6.38
N MET A 31 -13.04 -4.12 -6.18
CA MET A 31 -13.02 -3.38 -4.93
C MET A 31 -14.42 -3.00 -4.49
N SER A 32 -14.69 -3.17 -3.21
CA SER A 32 -15.87 -2.65 -2.52
C SER A 32 -15.46 -1.71 -1.40
N ALA A 33 -16.29 -0.72 -1.11
CA ALA A 33 -16.11 0.21 0.00
C ALA A 33 -17.45 0.54 0.63
N ASN A 34 -17.46 0.86 1.94
CA ASN A 34 -18.66 1.29 2.66
C ASN A 34 -18.58 2.77 3.07
N SER A 35 -19.66 3.29 3.68
CA SER A 35 -19.75 4.69 4.15
C SER A 35 -18.86 4.98 5.38
N GLU A 36 -18.41 3.95 6.07
CA GLU A 36 -17.58 4.03 7.26
C GLU A 36 -16.09 4.11 6.93
N GLY A 37 -15.76 4.03 5.63
CA GLY A 37 -14.38 4.05 5.14
C GLY A 37 -13.71 2.69 5.16
N GLU A 38 -14.43 1.60 5.39
CA GLU A 38 -13.90 0.26 5.20
C GLU A 38 -13.94 -0.11 3.73
N PHE A 39 -12.91 -0.85 3.28
CA PHE A 39 -12.83 -1.34 1.91
C PHE A 39 -12.26 -2.74 1.85
N GLN A 40 -12.55 -3.44 0.76
CA GLN A 40 -12.02 -4.76 0.47
C GLN A 40 -11.59 -4.81 -1.00
N ILE A 41 -10.40 -5.33 -1.25
CA ILE A 41 -9.86 -5.63 -2.57
C ILE A 41 -9.81 -7.13 -2.72
N SER A 42 -10.48 -7.69 -3.73
CA SER A 42 -10.53 -9.13 -3.99
C SER A 42 -9.89 -9.47 -5.32
N SER A 43 -9.13 -10.55 -5.39
CA SER A 43 -8.52 -11.04 -6.63
C SER A 43 -9.53 -11.77 -7.49
N LYS A 44 -9.59 -11.41 -8.77
CA LYS A 44 -10.32 -12.10 -9.85
C LYS A 44 -9.38 -12.89 -10.78
N ALA A 45 -8.08 -12.81 -10.54
CA ALA A 45 -7.06 -13.51 -11.30
C ALA A 45 -6.44 -14.64 -10.47
N ASP A 46 -5.84 -15.64 -11.12
CA ASP A 46 -5.15 -16.74 -10.47
C ASP A 46 -4.08 -16.26 -9.49
N SER A 47 -3.43 -15.15 -9.84
CA SER A 47 -2.49 -14.42 -8.98
C SER A 47 -2.40 -12.97 -9.41
N VAL A 48 -2.40 -12.05 -8.45
CA VAL A 48 -2.16 -10.62 -8.64
C VAL A 48 -1.43 -10.05 -7.42
N THR A 49 -0.44 -9.20 -7.65
CA THR A 49 0.30 -8.54 -6.58
C THR A 49 -0.13 -7.08 -6.47
N ILE A 50 -0.74 -6.73 -5.34
CA ILE A 50 -1.11 -5.35 -5.00
C ILE A 50 0.17 -4.62 -4.54
N GLN A 51 0.49 -3.49 -5.16
CA GLN A 51 1.69 -2.68 -4.91
C GLN A 51 1.36 -1.29 -4.37
N GLY A 52 0.11 -0.87 -4.51
CA GLY A 52 -0.34 0.43 -4.04
C GLY A 52 -1.85 0.58 -4.06
N VAL A 53 -2.36 1.36 -3.11
CA VAL A 53 -3.75 1.79 -3.02
C VAL A 53 -3.78 3.26 -2.73
N LYS A 54 -4.51 4.04 -3.54
CA LYS A 54 -4.81 5.44 -3.31
C LYS A 54 -6.32 5.62 -3.24
N LEU A 55 -6.78 6.27 -2.21
CA LEU A 55 -8.19 6.62 -2.02
C LEU A 55 -8.38 8.12 -2.24
N ASN A 56 -9.42 8.49 -3.01
CA ASN A 56 -9.76 9.87 -3.31
C ASN A 56 -8.55 10.69 -3.80
N ARG A 57 -7.78 10.12 -4.73
CA ARG A 57 -6.54 10.72 -5.30
C ARG A 57 -5.44 10.99 -4.25
N GLY A 58 -5.41 10.20 -3.18
CA GLY A 58 -4.43 10.34 -2.10
C GLY A 58 -4.87 11.28 -0.97
N ASN A 59 -6.11 11.79 -1.00
CA ASN A 59 -6.64 12.64 0.08
C ASN A 59 -7.13 11.84 1.31
N CYS A 60 -7.19 10.53 1.20
CA CYS A 60 -7.59 9.64 2.29
C CYS A 60 -6.44 8.72 2.68
N VAL A 61 -6.30 8.52 3.97
CA VAL A 61 -5.29 7.61 4.54
C VAL A 61 -5.69 6.16 4.29
N VAL A 62 -4.73 5.29 4.02
CA VAL A 62 -4.95 3.85 3.83
C VAL A 62 -4.29 3.10 4.96
N ASN A 63 -5.08 2.38 5.77
CA ASN A 63 -4.60 1.45 6.77
C ASN A 63 -5.10 0.03 6.45
N PHE A 64 -4.22 -0.95 6.53
CA PHE A 64 -4.56 -2.36 6.50
C PHE A 64 -4.47 -2.97 7.90
N VAL A 65 -3.73 -2.31 8.79
CA VAL A 65 -3.57 -2.71 10.18
C VAL A 65 -3.83 -1.52 11.09
N LEU A 66 -4.81 -1.65 11.98
CA LEU A 66 -5.12 -0.61 12.98
C LEU A 66 -4.16 -0.73 14.17
N VAL A 67 -2.91 -0.31 13.98
CA VAL A 67 -1.82 -0.46 14.96
C VAL A 67 -2.19 0.18 16.30
N ARG A 68 -2.71 1.42 16.29
CA ARG A 68 -3.04 2.15 17.52
C ARG A 68 -4.21 1.52 18.28
N GLU A 69 -5.21 1.01 17.59
CA GLU A 69 -6.33 0.28 18.20
C GLU A 69 -5.86 -1.02 18.81
N ALA A 70 -5.06 -1.81 18.09
CA ALA A 70 -4.49 -3.05 18.61
C ALA A 70 -3.66 -2.83 19.88
N VAL A 71 -2.88 -1.76 19.94
CA VAL A 71 -2.11 -1.36 21.13
C VAL A 71 -3.02 -0.94 22.26
N LYS A 72 -4.05 -0.12 22.00
CA LYS A 72 -5.02 0.33 22.99
C LYS A 72 -5.79 -0.83 23.60
N ASP A 73 -6.24 -1.77 22.78
CA ASP A 73 -6.95 -2.96 23.22
C ASP A 73 -6.07 -3.84 24.11
N ALA A 74 -4.81 -4.03 23.71
CA ALA A 74 -3.86 -4.78 24.52
C ALA A 74 -3.58 -4.11 25.87
N LEU A 75 -3.39 -2.80 25.89
CA LEU A 75 -3.20 -2.05 27.14
C LEU A 75 -4.43 -2.16 28.06
N SER A 76 -5.65 -2.11 27.50
CA SER A 76 -6.89 -2.26 28.26
C SER A 76 -7.01 -3.65 28.91
N GLN A 77 -6.50 -4.69 28.25
CA GLN A 77 -6.55 -6.07 28.76
C GLN A 77 -5.46 -6.36 29.81
N MET A 78 -4.34 -5.63 29.78
CA MET A 78 -3.23 -5.82 30.73
C MET A 78 -3.55 -5.32 32.15
N GLY A 79 -4.55 -4.49 32.35
CA GLY A 79 -4.97 -4.01 33.66
C GLY A 79 -3.86 -3.33 34.48
N ALA A 80 -3.83 -3.56 35.80
CA ALA A 80 -2.87 -2.96 36.73
C ALA A 80 -1.53 -3.70 36.82
N LEU A 81 -1.04 -4.28 35.71
CA LEU A 81 0.31 -4.90 35.69
C LEU A 81 1.41 -3.84 35.87
N SER A 82 2.53 -4.24 36.47
CA SER A 82 3.67 -3.32 36.59
C SER A 82 4.12 -2.85 35.20
N GLN A 83 4.54 -1.59 35.09
CA GLN A 83 4.98 -0.98 33.83
C GLN A 83 6.05 -1.81 33.09
N ILE A 84 6.94 -2.47 33.82
CA ILE A 84 8.02 -3.31 33.23
C ILE A 84 7.43 -4.53 32.51
N VAL A 85 6.44 -5.20 33.11
CA VAL A 85 5.79 -6.38 32.52
C VAL A 85 4.95 -5.95 31.31
N ALA A 86 4.26 -4.82 31.41
CA ALA A 86 3.47 -4.25 30.30
C ALA A 86 4.35 -3.90 29.10
N LEU A 87 5.53 -3.31 29.30
CA LEU A 87 6.48 -2.99 28.22
C LEU A 87 7.03 -4.24 27.52
N GLY A 88 7.32 -5.31 28.25
CA GLY A 88 7.77 -6.58 27.68
C GLY A 88 6.68 -7.24 26.83
N GLN A 89 5.46 -7.30 27.33
CA GLN A 89 4.31 -7.86 26.61
C GLN A 89 3.94 -7.02 25.39
N MET A 90 4.01 -5.69 25.49
CA MET A 90 3.79 -4.78 24.37
C MET A 90 4.80 -5.01 23.23
N GLY A 91 6.09 -5.20 23.57
CA GLY A 91 7.11 -5.51 22.59
C GLY A 91 6.82 -6.83 21.85
N ALA A 92 6.35 -7.85 22.55
CA ALA A 92 5.96 -9.13 21.97
C ALA A 92 4.71 -8.98 21.05
N LEU A 93 3.71 -8.21 21.49
CA LEU A 93 2.50 -7.93 20.68
C LEU A 93 2.87 -7.19 19.40
N LEU A 94 3.59 -6.08 19.52
CA LEU A 94 3.98 -5.27 18.37
C LEU A 94 4.83 -6.04 17.36
N SER A 95 5.60 -7.05 17.80
CA SER A 95 6.37 -7.90 16.88
C SER A 95 5.50 -8.83 16.03
N GLN A 96 4.24 -9.06 16.40
CA GLN A 96 3.29 -9.87 15.63
C GLN A 96 2.49 -9.04 14.61
N ILE A 97 2.52 -7.72 14.74
CA ILE A 97 1.85 -6.81 13.83
C ILE A 97 2.79 -6.54 12.65
N THR A 98 2.35 -6.89 11.44
CA THR A 98 3.09 -6.60 10.20
C THR A 98 2.43 -5.43 9.49
N PRO A 99 3.06 -4.24 9.46
CA PRO A 99 2.53 -3.11 8.73
C PRO A 99 2.56 -3.39 7.22
N ILE A 100 1.54 -2.92 6.51
CA ILE A 100 1.37 -3.13 5.07
C ILE A 100 1.43 -1.80 4.31
N SER A 101 0.62 -0.82 4.69
CA SER A 101 0.62 0.50 4.05
C SER A 101 1.70 1.41 4.62
N MET A 102 2.03 2.48 3.88
CA MET A 102 2.91 3.55 4.39
C MET A 102 2.39 4.16 5.69
N GLN A 103 1.07 4.23 5.86
CA GLN A 103 0.48 4.74 7.09
C GLN A 103 0.65 3.76 8.24
N ASP A 104 0.45 2.46 8.01
CA ASP A 104 0.69 1.44 9.03
C ASP A 104 2.15 1.49 9.56
N PHE A 105 3.12 1.69 8.65
CA PHE A 105 4.52 1.90 9.04
C PHE A 105 4.72 3.14 9.89
N LYS A 106 4.11 4.27 9.53
CA LYS A 106 4.20 5.53 10.29
C LYS A 106 3.55 5.39 11.67
N ASP A 107 2.41 4.73 11.74
CA ASP A 107 1.71 4.47 13.01
C ASP A 107 2.54 3.56 13.90
N MET A 108 3.14 2.50 13.34
CA MET A 108 4.06 1.62 14.07
C MET A 108 5.29 2.36 14.57
N ALA A 109 5.93 3.19 13.76
CA ALA A 109 7.07 4.02 14.16
C ALA A 109 6.69 4.96 15.31
N SER A 110 5.50 5.58 15.24
CA SER A 110 4.99 6.45 16.29
C SER A 110 4.82 5.70 17.61
N VAL A 111 4.22 4.51 17.58
CA VAL A 111 4.07 3.66 18.76
C VAL A 111 5.42 3.27 19.34
N TYR A 112 6.38 2.84 18.51
CA TYR A 112 7.72 2.52 19.00
C TYR A 112 8.44 3.73 19.61
N LYS A 113 8.22 4.95 19.12
CA LYS A 113 8.72 6.19 19.72
C LYS A 113 8.14 6.43 21.12
N GLU A 114 6.86 6.19 21.31
CA GLU A 114 6.17 6.32 22.61
C GLU A 114 6.77 5.34 23.67
N PHE A 115 7.30 4.20 23.23
CA PHE A 115 7.94 3.20 24.08
C PHE A 115 9.48 3.27 24.09
N ASP A 116 10.10 4.36 23.61
CA ASP A 116 11.57 4.58 23.51
C ASP A 116 12.34 3.45 22.78
N GLN A 117 11.71 2.80 21.81
CA GLN A 117 12.26 1.68 21.03
C GLN A 117 13.06 2.19 19.82
N LYS A 118 14.14 2.94 20.04
CA LYS A 118 14.89 3.68 18.98
C LYS A 118 15.35 2.81 17.82
N GLU A 119 15.88 1.60 18.10
CA GLU A 119 16.34 0.67 17.07
C GLU A 119 15.20 0.23 16.14
N ARG A 120 14.03 -0.08 16.71
CA ARG A 120 12.85 -0.47 15.93
C ARG A 120 12.32 0.68 15.10
N VAL A 121 12.34 1.89 15.62
CA VAL A 121 12.00 3.11 14.85
C VAL A 121 12.93 3.24 13.64
N ALA A 122 14.24 3.15 13.82
CA ALA A 122 15.21 3.24 12.74
C ALA A 122 14.99 2.17 11.65
N ASN A 123 14.67 0.93 12.06
CA ASN A 123 14.37 -0.16 11.14
C ASN A 123 13.13 0.13 10.29
N ILE A 124 12.06 0.67 10.91
CA ILE A 124 10.83 1.03 10.19
C ILE A 124 11.06 2.21 9.24
N GLU A 125 11.75 3.24 9.68
CA GLU A 125 12.08 4.40 8.84
C GLU A 125 12.96 4.00 7.64
N ASN A 126 13.90 3.08 7.82
CA ASN A 126 14.66 2.49 6.73
C ASN A 126 13.75 1.72 5.75
N ARG A 127 12.77 0.96 6.26
CA ARG A 127 11.83 0.23 5.41
C ARG A 127 10.96 1.18 4.60
N ILE A 128 10.43 2.24 5.20
CA ILE A 128 9.71 3.32 4.50
C ILE A 128 10.55 3.85 3.34
N SER A 129 11.81 4.24 3.62
CA SER A 129 12.72 4.77 2.59
C SER A 129 12.96 3.78 1.45
N GLN A 130 13.07 2.48 1.73
CA GLN A 130 13.21 1.44 0.69
C GLN A 130 11.98 1.32 -0.20
N LEU A 131 10.77 1.43 0.36
CA LEU A 131 9.52 1.39 -0.41
C LEU A 131 9.39 2.63 -1.28
N GLU A 132 9.70 3.81 -0.75
CA GLU A 132 9.69 5.07 -1.49
C GLU A 132 10.69 5.04 -2.67
N GLN A 133 11.91 4.53 -2.46
CA GLN A 133 12.92 4.38 -3.52
C GLN A 133 12.46 3.43 -4.63
N LYS A 134 11.68 2.41 -4.30
CA LYS A 134 11.09 1.49 -5.28
C LYS A 134 9.85 2.04 -5.97
N GLY A 135 9.34 3.20 -5.54
CA GLY A 135 8.10 3.80 -6.05
C GLY A 135 6.85 3.01 -5.71
N VAL A 136 6.90 2.15 -4.69
CA VAL A 136 5.72 1.40 -4.21
C VAL A 136 5.17 2.05 -2.94
N MET A 137 3.85 2.01 -2.78
CA MET A 137 3.14 2.70 -1.71
C MET A 137 2.81 1.82 -0.51
N MET A 138 3.15 0.54 -0.59
CA MET A 138 2.88 -0.45 0.46
C MET A 138 3.80 -1.66 0.28
N GLU A 139 3.87 -2.52 1.28
CA GLU A 139 4.41 -3.86 1.11
C GLU A 139 3.58 -4.63 0.09
N PRO A 140 4.20 -5.12 -1.00
CA PRO A 140 3.46 -5.86 -2.02
C PRO A 140 2.74 -7.07 -1.42
N GLN A 141 1.44 -7.19 -1.72
CA GLN A 141 0.58 -8.29 -1.25
C GLN A 141 0.13 -9.11 -2.44
N THR A 142 0.53 -10.38 -2.49
CA THR A 142 0.08 -11.30 -3.55
C THR A 142 -1.18 -12.00 -3.12
N LEU A 143 -2.24 -11.86 -3.92
CA LEU A 143 -3.54 -12.49 -3.74
C LEU A 143 -3.76 -13.53 -4.83
N LYS A 144 -4.21 -14.72 -4.44
CA LYS A 144 -4.71 -15.76 -5.34
C LYS A 144 -6.18 -15.49 -5.65
N PHE A 145 -6.71 -16.20 -6.65
CA PHE A 145 -8.12 -16.11 -7.00
C PHE A 145 -9.04 -16.28 -5.78
N GLY A 146 -9.95 -15.32 -5.58
CA GLY A 146 -10.90 -15.30 -4.47
C GLY A 146 -10.33 -14.82 -3.13
N GLU A 147 -9.01 -14.66 -2.99
CA GLU A 147 -8.43 -14.05 -1.80
C GLU A 147 -8.69 -12.55 -1.78
N SER A 148 -8.76 -11.98 -0.59
CA SER A 148 -9.05 -10.57 -0.41
C SER A 148 -8.15 -9.91 0.64
N LEU A 149 -7.88 -8.62 0.44
CA LEU A 149 -7.19 -7.72 1.34
C LEU A 149 -8.19 -6.68 1.84
N LYS A 150 -8.38 -6.59 3.15
CA LYS A 150 -9.26 -5.63 3.80
C LYS A 150 -8.46 -4.48 4.36
N GLY A 151 -9.01 -3.28 4.24
CA GLY A 151 -8.42 -2.08 4.81
C GLY A 151 -9.47 -1.07 5.24
N THR A 152 -9.01 0.01 5.83
CA THR A 152 -9.86 1.09 6.31
C THR A 152 -9.21 2.46 6.07
N SER A 153 -10.06 3.45 5.95
CA SER A 153 -9.70 4.87 5.88
C SER A 153 -10.63 5.63 6.81
N GLN A 154 -10.24 5.72 8.07
CA GLN A 154 -11.08 6.31 9.12
C GLN A 154 -11.47 7.75 8.77
N GLY A 155 -12.76 8.06 8.88
CA GLY A 155 -13.31 9.38 8.61
C GLY A 155 -13.31 9.80 7.13
N CYS A 156 -12.99 8.89 6.21
CA CYS A 156 -13.00 9.15 4.77
C CYS A 156 -14.23 8.53 4.10
N ASN A 157 -15.01 9.34 3.39
CA ASN A 157 -15.99 8.84 2.44
C ASN A 157 -15.29 8.50 1.12
N ILE A 158 -15.11 7.21 0.85
CA ILE A 158 -14.40 6.73 -0.33
C ILE A 158 -15.31 6.86 -1.56
N ILE A 159 -14.96 7.72 -2.49
CA ILE A 159 -15.67 7.93 -3.76
C ILE A 159 -14.86 7.45 -4.98
N GLU A 160 -13.54 7.36 -4.84
CA GLU A 160 -12.63 6.89 -5.88
C GLU A 160 -11.49 6.11 -5.25
N ALA A 161 -11.06 5.04 -5.90
CA ALA A 161 -9.86 4.31 -5.51
C ALA A 161 -9.03 3.95 -6.74
N GLU A 162 -7.72 4.13 -6.66
CA GLU A 162 -6.73 3.64 -7.62
C GLU A 162 -5.97 2.48 -6.98
N ILE A 163 -5.95 1.33 -7.64
CA ILE A 163 -5.20 0.16 -7.21
C ILE A 163 -4.09 -0.11 -8.21
N GLN A 164 -2.85 -0.05 -7.75
CA GLN A 164 -1.66 -0.41 -8.50
C GLN A 164 -1.31 -1.88 -8.26
N THR A 165 -1.10 -2.62 -9.33
CA THR A 165 -0.72 -4.04 -9.28
C THR A 165 0.46 -4.31 -10.20
N ASP A 166 0.99 -5.53 -10.14
CA ASP A 166 1.98 -6.05 -11.09
C ASP A 166 1.47 -6.17 -12.54
N LYS A 167 0.13 -6.05 -12.73
CA LYS A 167 -0.54 -6.13 -14.05
C LYS A 167 -1.01 -4.77 -14.58
N GLY A 168 -0.80 -3.67 -13.84
CA GLY A 168 -1.22 -2.32 -14.19
C GLY A 168 -1.97 -1.61 -13.07
N SER A 169 -2.56 -0.48 -13.39
CA SER A 169 -3.34 0.33 -12.44
C SER A 169 -4.80 0.42 -12.90
N TRP A 170 -5.73 0.31 -11.95
CA TRP A 170 -7.18 0.38 -12.19
C TRP A 170 -7.82 1.38 -11.23
N THR A 171 -8.76 2.14 -11.76
CA THR A 171 -9.53 3.11 -10.99
C THR A 171 -10.97 2.61 -10.81
N PHE A 172 -11.44 2.66 -9.59
CA PHE A 172 -12.80 2.29 -9.17
C PHE A 172 -13.52 3.54 -8.69
N ASN A 173 -14.74 3.76 -9.15
CA ASN A 173 -15.58 4.87 -8.73
C ASN A 173 -16.80 4.33 -7.97
N PHE A 174 -17.06 4.89 -6.81
CA PHE A 174 -18.16 4.51 -5.93
C PHE A 174 -19.23 5.62 -5.98
N ASN A 175 -20.24 5.43 -6.81
CA ASN A 175 -21.39 6.31 -6.85
C ASN A 175 -22.27 6.01 -5.63
N ARG A 176 -22.40 6.97 -4.76
CA ARG A 176 -23.26 6.91 -3.57
C ARG A 176 -24.25 8.05 -3.58
#